data_9e635c6c4399a6594f3aed8a053ecc69
#
_entry.id   9e635c6c4399a6594f3aed8a053ecc69
#
_cell.length_a   1.000
_cell.length_b   1.000
_cell.length_c   1.000
_cell.angle_alpha   90.00
_cell.angle_beta   90.00
_cell.angle_gamma   90.00
#
_symmetry.space_group_name_H-M   'P 1'
#
loop_
_entity.id
_entity.type
_entity.pdbx_description
1 polymer ?
#
loop_
_entity_poly.entity_id
_entity_poly.type
_entity_poly.pdbx_seq_one_letter_code
_entity_poly.pdbx_strand_id
1 'polypeptide(L)'
;MTDYGITKISFDNNKIDKIYCGKIDSKNKIVYDFETHNRSWFKQKLLNGKTFCKLVKNSRGEYIVLNDIILYNNAKDAISLGGRGATKLPQNITKRKTFLSYYHKDDQLYKKYFENLFGDLMINKSVQDGDIDSDNSDEYIKQLIQKEYLRDTTILVVLIGNNTKHRKHVDWEISGALNYKVGDHYAGLLGIVLPSHPDYKKSKDRCVKSNYPKRFVENYESGYAVMIDWTENRAYMQNAIEKAFKLRSESDKRRNAIPQMKINTGK
;
A
#
# COMPACT_ATOMS: atom_id res chain seq x y z
N MET A 1 14.59 3.05 27.15
CA MET A 1 15.47 2.49 26.08
C MET A 1 14.60 2.00 24.96
N THR A 2 14.72 2.57 23.79
CA THR A 2 13.98 2.11 22.62
C THR A 2 14.67 0.87 22.08
N ASP A 3 14.02 -0.28 22.24
CA ASP A 3 14.49 -1.62 21.82
C ASP A 3 14.50 -1.82 20.28
N TYR A 4 14.99 -0.85 19.52
CA TYR A 4 14.98 -0.94 18.05
C TYR A 4 16.37 -1.21 17.53
N GLY A 5 16.61 -2.45 17.11
CA GLY A 5 17.75 -2.78 16.29
C GLY A 5 17.55 -2.30 14.84
N ILE A 6 18.60 -1.76 14.25
CA ILE A 6 18.68 -1.40 12.83
C ILE A 6 19.83 -2.14 12.22
N THR A 7 19.61 -2.62 10.99
CA THR A 7 20.67 -3.20 10.20
C THR A 7 21.04 -2.27 9.07
N LYS A 8 22.32 -2.00 8.91
CA LYS A 8 22.93 -1.39 7.73
C LYS A 8 23.74 -2.43 7.00
N ILE A 9 23.59 -2.48 5.69
CA ILE A 9 24.30 -3.40 4.84
C ILE A 9 25.26 -2.59 3.97
N SER A 10 26.53 -2.90 4.02
CA SER A 10 27.53 -2.36 3.11
C SER A 10 27.86 -3.35 1.99
N PHE A 11 28.29 -2.82 0.85
CA PHE A 11 28.61 -3.59 -0.34
C PHE A 11 30.02 -3.28 -0.80
N ASP A 12 30.71 -4.32 -1.24
CA ASP A 12 31.90 -4.22 -2.01
C ASP A 12 31.68 -5.00 -3.33
N ASN A 13 31.89 -4.32 -4.48
CA ASN A 13 31.74 -4.90 -5.82
C ASN A 13 30.42 -5.69 -6.01
N ASN A 14 29.30 -5.13 -5.61
CA ASN A 14 27.97 -5.75 -5.63
C ASN A 14 27.81 -7.02 -4.77
N LYS A 15 28.79 -7.31 -3.91
CA LYS A 15 28.67 -8.37 -2.89
C LYS A 15 28.44 -7.74 -1.52
N ILE A 16 27.68 -8.44 -0.67
CA ILE A 16 27.56 -8.04 0.72
C ILE A 16 28.91 -8.13 1.38
N ASP A 17 29.46 -6.99 1.79
CA ASP A 17 30.70 -6.91 2.55
C ASP A 17 30.41 -7.09 4.03
N LYS A 18 29.62 -6.16 4.60
CA LYS A 18 29.34 -6.14 6.04
C LYS A 18 27.86 -5.87 6.33
N ILE A 19 27.40 -6.45 7.42
CA ILE A 19 26.08 -6.22 7.98
C ILE A 19 26.28 -5.69 9.39
N TYR A 20 25.89 -4.43 9.60
CA TYR A 20 25.98 -3.77 10.89
C TYR A 20 24.65 -3.78 11.59
N CYS A 21 24.64 -4.20 12.86
CA CYS A 21 23.47 -4.11 13.71
C CYS A 21 23.67 -2.98 14.73
N GLY A 22 22.67 -2.14 14.87
CA GLY A 22 22.73 -0.98 15.75
C GLY A 22 21.40 -0.70 16.43
N LYS A 23 21.44 0.23 17.35
CA LYS A 23 20.27 0.81 18.03
C LYS A 23 20.25 2.31 17.85
N ILE A 24 19.10 2.91 18.04
CA ILE A 24 18.96 4.37 18.07
C ILE A 24 19.11 4.85 19.50
N ASP A 25 20.03 5.79 19.70
CA ASP A 25 20.22 6.45 20.97
C ASP A 25 19.14 7.52 21.22
N SER A 26 19.18 8.14 22.39
CA SER A 26 18.26 9.21 22.80
C SER A 26 18.35 10.49 21.94
N LYS A 27 19.42 10.63 21.14
CA LYS A 27 19.64 11.75 20.21
C LYS A 27 19.27 11.41 18.77
N ASN A 28 18.54 10.29 18.55
CA ASN A 28 18.17 9.77 17.22
C ASN A 28 19.39 9.42 16.33
N LYS A 29 20.55 9.17 16.90
CA LYS A 29 21.71 8.67 16.19
C LYS A 29 21.75 7.16 16.24
N ILE A 30 22.19 6.55 15.13
CA ILE A 30 22.40 5.10 15.07
C ILE A 30 23.76 4.80 15.68
N VAL A 31 23.75 3.98 16.72
CA VAL A 31 24.96 3.41 17.31
C VAL A 31 25.02 1.96 16.91
N TYR A 32 26.02 1.58 16.15
CA TYR A 32 26.25 0.20 15.72
C TYR A 32 26.98 -0.56 16.82
N ASP A 33 26.33 -1.58 17.39
CA ASP A 33 26.86 -2.33 18.52
C ASP A 33 27.66 -3.56 18.09
N PHE A 34 27.31 -4.18 16.94
CA PHE A 34 27.96 -5.41 16.50
C PHE A 34 27.78 -5.68 15.00
N GLU A 35 28.63 -6.54 14.47
CA GLU A 35 28.59 -7.05 13.10
C GLU A 35 27.99 -8.45 13.08
N THR A 36 27.17 -8.77 12.08
CA THR A 36 26.59 -10.10 11.90
C THR A 36 26.95 -10.69 10.54
N HIS A 37 27.07 -12.01 10.49
CA HIS A 37 27.49 -12.74 9.28
C HIS A 37 26.35 -13.46 8.54
N ASN A 38 25.10 -13.22 8.89
CA ASN A 38 23.98 -13.89 8.21
C ASN A 38 23.74 -13.30 6.82
N ARG A 39 24.55 -13.71 5.84
CA ARG A 39 24.70 -13.10 4.51
C ARG A 39 23.73 -13.64 3.45
N SER A 40 23.28 -14.89 3.58
CA SER A 40 22.58 -15.57 2.48
C SER A 40 21.20 -14.99 2.19
N TRP A 41 20.55 -14.52 3.21
CA TRP A 41 19.20 -14.00 3.14
C TRP A 41 19.10 -12.60 2.51
N PHE A 42 20.10 -11.75 2.74
CA PHE A 42 20.13 -10.39 2.21
C PHE A 42 20.36 -10.33 0.69
N LYS A 43 21.03 -11.31 0.11
CA LYS A 43 21.31 -11.35 -1.34
C LYS A 43 20.05 -11.27 -2.21
N GLN A 44 18.95 -11.82 -1.76
CA GLN A 44 17.70 -11.85 -2.56
C GLN A 44 16.90 -10.53 -2.50
N LYS A 45 17.13 -9.65 -1.52
CA LYS A 45 16.35 -8.44 -1.31
C LYS A 45 17.05 -7.13 -1.69
N LEU A 46 18.28 -7.20 -2.16
CA LEU A 46 19.15 -6.05 -2.40
C LEU A 46 19.00 -5.38 -3.76
N LEU A 47 18.11 -5.89 -4.61
CA LEU A 47 17.93 -5.42 -5.99
C LEU A 47 17.49 -3.94 -6.11
N ASN A 48 17.17 -3.26 -5.00
CA ASN A 48 16.61 -1.90 -5.02
C ASN A 48 17.39 -0.85 -4.22
N GLY A 49 18.65 -1.09 -3.86
CA GLY A 49 19.49 -0.10 -3.15
C GLY A 49 19.04 0.21 -1.70
N LYS A 50 18.03 -0.48 -1.18
CA LYS A 50 17.54 -0.31 0.20
C LYS A 50 18.41 -1.13 1.16
N THR A 51 18.93 -0.50 2.19
CA THR A 51 19.94 -1.11 3.06
C THR A 51 19.58 -1.11 4.56
N PHE A 52 18.47 -0.48 4.95
CA PHE A 52 18.07 -0.40 6.36
C PHE A 52 16.85 -1.28 6.62
N CYS A 53 16.89 -2.01 7.73
CA CYS A 53 15.73 -2.75 8.22
C CYS A 53 15.66 -2.64 9.75
N LYS A 54 14.46 -2.90 10.29
CA LYS A 54 14.25 -3.00 11.72
C LYS A 54 14.52 -4.41 12.19
N LEU A 55 15.34 -4.55 13.23
CA LEU A 55 15.57 -5.83 13.88
C LEU A 55 14.49 -6.11 14.93
N VAL A 56 14.15 -7.36 15.12
CA VAL A 56 13.21 -7.86 16.12
C VAL A 56 13.94 -8.75 17.11
N LYS A 57 13.63 -8.64 18.40
CA LYS A 57 14.14 -9.59 19.40
C LYS A 57 13.33 -10.87 19.39
N ASN A 58 14.00 -12.01 19.39
CA ASN A 58 13.36 -13.30 19.64
C ASN A 58 13.04 -13.49 21.13
N SER A 59 12.45 -14.64 21.50
CA SER A 59 12.11 -14.96 22.88
C SER A 59 13.34 -15.05 23.82
N ARG A 60 14.56 -15.19 23.28
CA ARG A 60 15.82 -15.20 24.03
C ARG A 60 16.43 -13.82 24.18
N GLY A 61 15.80 -12.77 23.68
CA GLY A 61 16.31 -11.40 23.69
C GLY A 61 17.38 -11.11 22.63
N GLU A 62 17.66 -12.05 21.72
CA GLU A 62 18.63 -11.89 20.63
C GLU A 62 17.98 -11.15 19.46
N TYR A 63 18.72 -10.25 18.82
CA TYR A 63 18.26 -9.60 17.60
C TYR A 63 18.30 -10.55 16.42
N ILE A 64 17.15 -10.72 15.79
CA ILE A 64 17.00 -11.56 14.60
C ILE A 64 16.49 -10.72 13.44
N VAL A 65 16.89 -11.14 12.23
CA VAL A 65 16.33 -10.63 10.98
C VAL A 65 15.25 -11.59 10.53
N LEU A 66 14.03 -11.09 10.41
CA LEU A 66 12.92 -11.89 9.91
C LEU A 66 13.04 -12.11 8.40
N ASN A 67 12.65 -13.29 7.90
CA ASN A 67 12.70 -13.64 6.48
C ASN A 67 11.87 -12.70 5.59
N ASP A 68 10.88 -12.00 6.18
CA ASP A 68 9.95 -11.11 5.49
C ASP A 68 10.26 -9.63 5.73
N ILE A 69 11.48 -9.32 6.15
CA ILE A 69 11.82 -7.95 6.51
C ILE A 69 11.88 -7.07 5.27
N ILE A 70 11.32 -5.88 5.40
CA ILE A 70 11.35 -4.85 4.37
C ILE A 70 12.59 -4.01 4.58
N LEU A 71 13.33 -3.77 3.49
CA LEU A 71 14.49 -2.89 3.49
C LEU A 71 14.06 -1.48 3.11
N TYR A 72 14.62 -0.49 3.79
CA TYR A 72 14.35 0.94 3.62
C TYR A 72 15.61 1.68 3.17
N ASN A 73 15.42 2.84 2.55
CA ASN A 73 16.51 3.70 2.11
C ASN A 73 17.23 4.38 3.27
N ASN A 74 16.54 4.57 4.38
CA ASN A 74 17.08 5.25 5.55
C ASN A 74 16.56 4.63 6.85
N ALA A 75 17.29 4.89 7.92
CA ALA A 75 16.98 4.33 9.24
C ALA A 75 15.68 4.85 9.84
N LYS A 76 15.33 6.12 9.59
CA LYS A 76 14.10 6.74 10.12
C LYS A 76 12.87 6.01 9.62
N ASP A 77 12.81 5.69 8.32
CA ASP A 77 11.71 4.93 7.73
C ASP A 77 11.69 3.50 8.23
N ALA A 78 12.85 2.85 8.34
CA ALA A 78 12.93 1.51 8.91
C ALA A 78 12.35 1.44 10.33
N ILE A 79 12.53 2.48 11.14
CA ILE A 79 12.00 2.54 12.52
C ILE A 79 10.51 2.83 12.53
N SER A 80 10.09 3.85 11.78
CA SER A 80 8.72 4.33 11.83
C SER A 80 7.73 3.38 11.14
N LEU A 81 8.15 2.77 10.04
CA LEU A 81 7.31 1.93 9.18
C LEU A 81 7.54 0.43 9.43
N GLY A 82 8.74 0.05 9.85
CA GLY A 82 9.05 -1.31 10.25
C GLY A 82 8.34 -1.65 11.56
N GLY A 83 7.07 -2.07 11.52
CA GLY A 83 6.28 -2.40 12.71
C GLY A 83 6.92 -3.43 13.63
N ARG A 84 6.62 -3.38 14.93
CA ARG A 84 6.87 -4.50 15.85
C ARG A 84 6.15 -5.74 15.31
N GLY A 85 6.93 -6.80 15.07
CA GLY A 85 6.38 -8.03 14.54
C GLY A 85 5.86 -7.82 13.11
N ALA A 86 6.76 -7.71 12.13
CA ALA A 86 6.37 -8.02 10.77
C ALA A 86 5.78 -9.43 10.82
N THR A 87 4.46 -9.50 10.80
CA THR A 87 3.78 -10.78 10.78
C THR A 87 4.25 -11.50 9.54
N LYS A 88 4.73 -12.72 9.70
CA LYS A 88 5.19 -13.54 8.59
C LYS A 88 4.07 -13.62 7.56
N LEU A 89 4.39 -13.38 6.28
CA LEU A 89 3.43 -13.64 5.22
C LEU A 89 2.97 -15.09 5.31
N PRO A 90 1.68 -15.39 5.16
CA PRO A 90 1.22 -16.77 5.04
C PRO A 90 1.97 -17.49 3.94
N GLN A 91 2.28 -18.77 4.13
CA GLN A 91 2.97 -19.57 3.10
C GLN A 91 2.16 -19.69 1.81
N ASN A 92 0.83 -19.76 1.95
CA ASN A 92 -0.11 -19.85 0.84
C ASN A 92 -0.97 -18.58 0.78
N ILE A 93 -0.60 -17.64 -0.09
CA ILE A 93 -1.37 -16.43 -0.34
C ILE A 93 -2.32 -16.66 -1.51
N THR A 94 -3.62 -16.49 -1.29
CA THR A 94 -4.57 -16.42 -2.39
C THR A 94 -4.48 -15.04 -3.03
N LYS A 95 -3.92 -14.97 -4.25
CA LYS A 95 -3.78 -13.70 -4.97
C LYS A 95 -5.15 -13.21 -5.41
N ARG A 96 -5.52 -12.00 -4.98
CA ARG A 96 -6.79 -11.36 -5.35
C ARG A 96 -6.62 -10.56 -6.65
N LYS A 97 -7.65 -10.57 -7.52
CA LYS A 97 -7.70 -9.71 -8.70
C LYS A 97 -7.91 -8.28 -8.25
N THR A 98 -6.87 -7.47 -8.37
CA THR A 98 -6.78 -6.13 -7.78
C THR A 98 -6.60 -5.08 -8.86
N PHE A 99 -7.48 -4.08 -8.86
CA PHE A 99 -7.34 -2.87 -9.65
C PHE A 99 -6.80 -1.75 -8.77
N LEU A 100 -5.81 -1.01 -9.27
CA LEU A 100 -5.18 0.10 -8.57
C LEU A 100 -5.63 1.44 -9.17
N SER A 101 -6.40 2.20 -8.39
CA SER A 101 -6.90 3.53 -8.72
C SER A 101 -6.04 4.60 -8.06
N TYR A 102 -5.63 5.62 -8.80
CA TYR A 102 -4.76 6.69 -8.29
C TYR A 102 -4.82 7.93 -9.21
N TYR A 103 -4.28 9.06 -8.74
CA TYR A 103 -4.09 10.23 -9.58
C TYR A 103 -2.75 10.18 -10.31
N HIS A 104 -2.77 9.93 -11.61
CA HIS A 104 -1.58 9.70 -12.44
C HIS A 104 -0.52 10.81 -12.31
N LYS A 105 -0.92 12.07 -12.33
CA LYS A 105 0.01 13.20 -12.32
C LYS A 105 0.85 13.27 -11.05
N ASP A 106 0.23 13.02 -9.89
CA ASP A 106 0.86 13.24 -8.59
C ASP A 106 1.38 11.93 -7.95
N ASP A 107 0.68 10.81 -8.20
CA ASP A 107 0.87 9.59 -7.41
C ASP A 107 1.49 8.41 -8.21
N GLN A 108 1.95 8.67 -9.46
CA GLN A 108 2.57 7.66 -10.33
C GLN A 108 3.77 6.95 -9.67
N LEU A 109 4.55 7.67 -8.87
CA LEU A 109 5.68 7.10 -8.15
C LEU A 109 5.20 6.07 -7.11
N TYR A 110 4.12 6.37 -6.39
CA TYR A 110 3.53 5.44 -5.42
C TYR A 110 2.87 4.23 -6.08
N LYS A 111 2.29 4.39 -7.27
CA LYS A 111 1.81 3.26 -8.09
C LYS A 111 2.96 2.29 -8.37
N LYS A 112 4.10 2.78 -8.85
CA LYS A 112 5.30 1.97 -9.12
C LYS A 112 5.84 1.30 -7.84
N TYR A 113 5.88 2.02 -6.73
CA TYR A 113 6.30 1.45 -5.44
C TYR A 113 5.34 0.36 -4.97
N PHE A 114 4.04 0.58 -5.11
CA PHE A 114 3.03 -0.41 -4.75
C PHE A 114 3.20 -1.70 -5.56
N GLU A 115 3.34 -1.60 -6.87
CA GLU A 115 3.55 -2.75 -7.75
C GLU A 115 4.85 -3.50 -7.43
N ASN A 116 5.94 -2.77 -7.19
CA ASN A 116 7.22 -3.38 -6.84
C ASN A 116 7.20 -4.09 -5.47
N LEU A 117 6.48 -3.55 -4.49
CA LEU A 117 6.45 -4.10 -3.14
C LEU A 117 5.42 -5.21 -2.97
N PHE A 118 4.32 -5.14 -3.70
CA PHE A 118 3.13 -5.96 -3.44
C PHE A 118 2.59 -6.68 -4.67
N GLY A 119 3.14 -6.47 -5.86
CA GLY A 119 2.63 -7.04 -7.11
C GLY A 119 2.56 -8.56 -7.10
N ASP A 120 3.46 -9.23 -6.38
CA ASP A 120 3.45 -10.68 -6.21
C ASP A 120 2.38 -11.18 -5.23
N LEU A 121 1.73 -10.29 -4.45
CA LEU A 121 0.65 -10.60 -3.51
C LEU A 121 -0.73 -10.62 -4.18
N MET A 122 -0.83 -10.18 -5.45
CA MET A 122 -2.09 -9.99 -6.15
C MET A 122 -1.99 -10.35 -7.63
N ILE A 123 -3.14 -10.40 -8.30
CA ILE A 123 -3.26 -10.39 -9.76
C ILE A 123 -3.60 -8.96 -10.16
N ASN A 124 -2.64 -8.25 -10.77
CA ASN A 124 -2.83 -6.86 -11.18
C ASN A 124 -3.82 -6.78 -12.36
N LYS A 125 -4.85 -5.97 -12.20
CA LYS A 125 -5.89 -5.67 -13.20
C LYS A 125 -5.89 -4.20 -13.62
N SER A 126 -4.91 -3.43 -13.16
CA SER A 126 -4.83 -2.00 -13.45
C SER A 126 -4.50 -1.74 -14.91
N VAL A 127 -4.98 -0.60 -15.39
CA VAL A 127 -4.60 -0.05 -16.70
C VAL A 127 -3.10 0.16 -16.76
N GLN A 128 -2.46 -0.30 -17.83
CA GLN A 128 -1.04 -0.02 -18.07
C GLN A 128 -0.88 1.38 -18.65
N ASP A 129 0.31 1.96 -18.49
CA ASP A 129 0.63 3.25 -19.07
C ASP A 129 0.52 3.14 -20.61
N GLY A 130 -0.38 3.91 -21.22
CA GLY A 130 -0.64 3.90 -22.66
C GLY A 130 -1.83 3.06 -23.13
N ASP A 131 -2.47 2.27 -22.26
CA ASP A 131 -3.64 1.45 -22.63
C ASP A 131 -4.89 2.30 -22.92
N ILE A 132 -4.97 3.51 -22.36
CA ILE A 132 -6.07 4.43 -22.57
C ILE A 132 -5.52 5.72 -23.18
N ASP A 133 -5.94 6.02 -24.40
CA ASP A 133 -5.65 7.29 -25.05
C ASP A 133 -6.45 8.42 -24.39
N SER A 134 -5.74 9.46 -23.94
CA SER A 134 -6.34 10.64 -23.29
C SER A 134 -7.25 11.46 -24.23
N ASP A 135 -7.11 11.26 -25.53
CA ASP A 135 -7.90 11.97 -26.56
C ASP A 135 -9.29 11.36 -26.75
N ASN A 136 -9.53 10.18 -26.16
CA ASN A 136 -10.85 9.55 -26.18
C ASN A 136 -11.87 10.33 -25.33
N SER A 137 -13.15 10.23 -25.72
CA SER A 137 -14.23 10.84 -24.93
C SER A 137 -14.31 10.25 -23.51
N ASP A 138 -14.70 11.07 -22.54
CA ASP A 138 -14.93 10.65 -21.15
C ASP A 138 -15.85 9.42 -21.06
N GLU A 139 -16.87 9.35 -21.91
CA GLU A 139 -17.84 8.25 -21.95
C GLU A 139 -17.18 6.94 -22.40
N TYR A 140 -16.32 7.01 -23.42
CA TYR A 140 -15.55 5.87 -23.92
C TYR A 140 -14.56 5.37 -22.86
N ILE A 141 -13.77 6.27 -22.27
CA ILE A 141 -12.81 5.95 -21.19
C ILE A 141 -13.52 5.25 -20.03
N LYS A 142 -14.66 5.78 -19.62
CA LYS A 142 -15.48 5.23 -18.53
C LYS A 142 -15.99 3.82 -18.87
N GLN A 143 -16.50 3.62 -20.08
CA GLN A 143 -16.96 2.30 -20.53
C GLN A 143 -15.83 1.28 -20.59
N LEU A 144 -14.65 1.68 -21.08
CA LEU A 144 -13.45 0.84 -21.15
C LEU A 144 -13.00 0.40 -19.75
N ILE A 145 -12.87 1.34 -18.83
CA ILE A 145 -12.53 1.05 -17.44
C ILE A 145 -13.52 0.05 -16.82
N GLN A 146 -14.83 0.28 -17.02
CA GLN A 146 -15.86 -0.54 -16.43
C GLN A 146 -15.94 -1.95 -17.05
N LYS A 147 -15.88 -2.05 -18.36
CA LYS A 147 -16.11 -3.33 -19.07
C LYS A 147 -14.88 -4.22 -19.09
N GLU A 148 -13.68 -3.66 -19.22
CA GLU A 148 -12.49 -4.45 -19.42
C GLU A 148 -11.67 -4.65 -18.15
N TYR A 149 -11.55 -3.60 -17.32
CA TYR A 149 -10.67 -3.65 -16.16
C TYR A 149 -11.39 -3.99 -14.86
N LEU A 150 -12.60 -3.46 -14.63
CA LEU A 150 -13.33 -3.70 -13.38
C LEU A 150 -14.21 -4.95 -13.39
N ARG A 151 -14.52 -5.51 -14.57
CA ARG A 151 -15.48 -6.61 -14.73
C ARG A 151 -15.15 -7.86 -13.90
N ASP A 152 -13.87 -8.17 -13.71
CA ASP A 152 -13.43 -9.31 -12.91
C ASP A 152 -12.57 -8.92 -11.68
N THR A 153 -12.53 -7.65 -11.36
CA THR A 153 -11.81 -7.11 -10.21
C THR A 153 -12.52 -7.46 -8.91
N THR A 154 -11.78 -8.08 -7.99
CA THR A 154 -12.32 -8.43 -6.67
C THR A 154 -11.96 -7.42 -5.58
N ILE A 155 -10.90 -6.65 -5.79
CA ILE A 155 -10.46 -5.57 -4.89
C ILE A 155 -10.14 -4.33 -5.70
N LEU A 156 -10.71 -3.20 -5.32
CA LEU A 156 -10.24 -1.88 -5.75
C LEU A 156 -9.37 -1.28 -4.64
N VAL A 157 -8.10 -1.05 -4.97
CA VAL A 157 -7.17 -0.28 -4.13
C VAL A 157 -7.13 1.15 -4.63
N VAL A 158 -7.39 2.11 -3.75
CA VAL A 158 -7.30 3.55 -4.05
C VAL A 158 -6.09 4.13 -3.34
N LEU A 159 -5.10 4.60 -4.10
CA LEU A 159 -4.01 5.40 -3.54
C LEU A 159 -4.52 6.83 -3.35
N ILE A 160 -4.60 7.26 -2.09
CA ILE A 160 -5.22 8.53 -1.71
C ILE A 160 -4.11 9.55 -1.40
N GLY A 161 -3.72 10.31 -2.42
CA GLY A 161 -2.82 11.46 -2.31
C GLY A 161 -3.59 12.77 -2.11
N ASN A 162 -2.87 13.89 -2.12
CA ASN A 162 -3.43 15.21 -1.82
C ASN A 162 -4.59 15.63 -2.75
N ASN A 163 -4.49 15.29 -4.04
CA ASN A 163 -5.44 15.72 -5.08
C ASN A 163 -6.38 14.61 -5.57
N THR A 164 -6.30 13.40 -5.03
CA THR A 164 -7.09 12.24 -5.46
C THR A 164 -8.60 12.51 -5.34
N LYS A 165 -9.03 13.23 -4.31
CA LYS A 165 -10.43 13.63 -4.08
C LYS A 165 -11.06 14.46 -5.21
N HIS A 166 -10.24 15.10 -6.03
CA HIS A 166 -10.67 16.01 -7.08
C HIS A 166 -10.79 15.33 -8.46
N ARG A 167 -10.57 14.02 -8.54
CA ARG A 167 -10.42 13.31 -9.83
C ARG A 167 -11.66 12.50 -10.18
N LYS A 168 -12.34 12.91 -11.25
CA LYS A 168 -13.53 12.22 -11.76
C LYS A 168 -13.26 10.75 -12.11
N HIS A 169 -12.08 10.45 -12.67
CA HIS A 169 -11.71 9.07 -13.04
C HIS A 169 -11.65 8.17 -11.80
N VAL A 170 -11.06 8.63 -10.70
CA VAL A 170 -11.03 7.88 -9.45
C VAL A 170 -12.44 7.63 -8.91
N ASP A 171 -13.34 8.64 -8.98
CA ASP A 171 -14.74 8.46 -8.58
C ASP A 171 -15.46 7.45 -9.47
N TRP A 172 -15.20 7.46 -10.78
CA TRP A 172 -15.78 6.50 -11.74
C TRP A 172 -15.28 5.07 -11.49
N GLU A 173 -14.00 4.90 -11.19
CA GLU A 173 -13.40 3.61 -10.85
C GLU A 173 -14.00 3.05 -9.57
N ILE A 174 -14.14 3.88 -8.52
CA ILE A 174 -14.81 3.46 -7.28
C ILE A 174 -16.29 3.12 -7.56
N SER A 175 -17.00 3.96 -8.29
CA SER A 175 -18.40 3.70 -8.65
C SER A 175 -18.57 2.43 -9.47
N GLY A 176 -17.69 2.20 -10.46
CA GLY A 176 -17.70 1.00 -11.29
C GLY A 176 -17.44 -0.27 -10.49
N ALA A 177 -16.42 -0.26 -9.62
CA ALA A 177 -16.11 -1.39 -8.75
C ALA A 177 -17.28 -1.75 -7.79
N LEU A 178 -18.07 -0.75 -7.42
CA LEU A 178 -19.26 -0.93 -6.58
C LEU A 178 -20.52 -1.28 -7.38
N ASN A 179 -20.51 -1.22 -8.71
CA ASN A 179 -21.66 -1.53 -9.56
C ASN A 179 -21.62 -2.94 -10.16
N TYR A 180 -20.42 -3.47 -10.37
CA TYR A 180 -20.25 -4.77 -11.02
C TYR A 180 -19.98 -5.87 -10.00
N LYS A 181 -20.75 -6.95 -10.06
CA LYS A 181 -20.51 -8.16 -9.27
C LYS A 181 -19.49 -9.05 -9.95
N VAL A 182 -18.61 -9.62 -9.16
CA VAL A 182 -17.70 -10.70 -9.53
C VAL A 182 -18.08 -11.91 -8.67
N GLY A 183 -18.74 -12.89 -9.30
CA GLY A 183 -19.56 -13.86 -8.57
C GLY A 183 -20.76 -13.16 -7.93
N ASP A 184 -21.03 -13.47 -6.66
CA ASP A 184 -22.17 -12.91 -5.94
C ASP A 184 -21.89 -11.56 -5.26
N HIS A 185 -20.66 -11.05 -5.35
CA HIS A 185 -20.21 -9.89 -4.57
C HIS A 185 -19.63 -8.78 -5.44
N TYR A 186 -19.80 -7.53 -4.99
CA TYR A 186 -19.09 -6.36 -5.53
C TYR A 186 -17.61 -6.38 -5.12
N ALA A 187 -16.78 -5.53 -5.70
CA ALA A 187 -15.40 -5.41 -5.28
C ALA A 187 -15.28 -4.83 -3.87
N GLY A 188 -14.35 -5.38 -3.07
CA GLY A 188 -13.95 -4.77 -1.81
C GLY A 188 -13.13 -3.51 -2.05
N LEU A 189 -13.22 -2.53 -1.15
CA LEU A 189 -12.50 -1.26 -1.24
C LEU A 189 -11.40 -1.19 -0.20
N LEU A 190 -10.18 -0.86 -0.66
CA LEU A 190 -9.03 -0.55 0.19
C LEU A 190 -8.47 0.82 -0.17
N GLY A 191 -8.56 1.78 0.72
CA GLY A 191 -7.89 3.08 0.59
C GLY A 191 -6.54 3.06 1.29
N ILE A 192 -5.53 3.57 0.60
CA ILE A 192 -4.17 3.72 1.14
C ILE A 192 -3.82 5.20 1.13
N VAL A 193 -3.77 5.79 2.32
CA VAL A 193 -3.43 7.20 2.51
C VAL A 193 -1.95 7.39 2.27
N LEU A 194 -1.60 8.17 1.26
CA LEU A 194 -0.21 8.40 0.85
C LEU A 194 0.47 9.45 1.74
N PRO A 195 1.81 9.45 1.84
CA PRO A 195 2.57 10.47 2.55
C PRO A 195 2.33 11.91 2.06
N SER A 196 1.86 12.10 0.83
CA SER A 196 1.47 13.40 0.27
C SER A 196 0.12 13.90 0.77
N HIS A 197 -0.69 13.05 1.39
CA HIS A 197 -2.03 13.39 1.87
C HIS A 197 -1.97 14.19 3.19
N PRO A 198 -2.77 15.26 3.35
CA PRO A 198 -2.73 16.11 4.54
C PRO A 198 -3.08 15.39 5.85
N ASP A 199 -3.81 14.29 5.79
CA ASP A 199 -4.19 13.50 6.98
C ASP A 199 -3.33 12.23 7.16
N TYR A 200 -2.22 12.11 6.44
CA TYR A 200 -1.30 10.98 6.60
C TYR A 200 -0.82 10.83 8.04
N LYS A 201 -0.93 9.63 8.59
CA LYS A 201 -0.60 9.30 10.00
C LYS A 201 -1.35 10.09 11.08
N LYS A 202 -2.45 10.75 10.73
CA LYS A 202 -3.34 11.34 11.73
C LYS A 202 -4.23 10.26 12.34
N SER A 203 -4.60 10.44 13.61
CA SER A 203 -5.64 9.64 14.23
C SER A 203 -7.01 9.93 13.57
N LYS A 204 -7.91 8.96 13.61
CA LYS A 204 -9.21 9.04 12.90
C LYS A 204 -10.02 10.28 13.27
N ASP A 205 -9.99 10.69 14.53
CA ASP A 205 -10.67 11.87 15.06
C ASP A 205 -10.13 13.20 14.51
N ARG A 206 -8.91 13.19 13.95
CA ARG A 206 -8.25 14.36 13.34
C ARG A 206 -8.31 14.37 11.82
N CYS A 207 -8.84 13.32 11.21
CA CYS A 207 -8.99 13.26 9.76
C CYS A 207 -10.14 14.13 9.30
N VAL A 208 -9.92 14.90 8.24
CA VAL A 208 -10.91 15.78 7.64
C VAL A 208 -11.57 15.07 6.46
N LYS A 209 -12.84 14.68 6.59
CA LYS A 209 -13.56 13.88 5.57
C LYS A 209 -13.50 14.48 4.16
N SER A 210 -13.56 15.80 4.04
CA SER A 210 -13.47 16.50 2.74
C SER A 210 -12.10 16.40 2.07
N ASN A 211 -11.09 15.81 2.73
CA ASN A 211 -9.79 15.53 2.13
C ASN A 211 -9.77 14.24 1.31
N TYR A 212 -10.81 13.43 1.37
CA TYR A 212 -10.88 12.12 0.72
C TYR A 212 -11.92 12.10 -0.40
N PRO A 213 -11.82 11.16 -1.37
CA PRO A 213 -12.89 10.94 -2.34
C PRO A 213 -14.21 10.63 -1.64
N LYS A 214 -15.26 11.41 -1.92
CA LYS A 214 -16.55 11.36 -1.20
C LYS A 214 -17.14 9.94 -1.16
N ARG A 215 -17.19 9.27 -2.32
CA ARG A 215 -17.72 7.90 -2.44
C ARG A 215 -16.93 6.89 -1.61
N PHE A 216 -15.60 7.07 -1.52
CA PHE A 216 -14.77 6.23 -0.67
C PHE A 216 -15.10 6.44 0.82
N VAL A 217 -15.24 7.70 1.25
CA VAL A 217 -15.58 8.03 2.65
C VAL A 217 -16.92 7.42 3.06
N GLU A 218 -17.95 7.51 2.23
CA GLU A 218 -19.27 6.92 2.53
C GLU A 218 -19.17 5.40 2.77
N ASN A 219 -18.34 4.70 1.99
CA ASN A 219 -18.10 3.27 2.17
C ASN A 219 -17.21 2.95 3.37
N TYR A 220 -16.27 3.82 3.71
CA TYR A 220 -15.45 3.67 4.90
C TYR A 220 -16.29 3.85 6.19
N GLU A 221 -17.17 4.86 6.22
CA GLU A 221 -18.05 5.14 7.37
C GLU A 221 -19.12 4.06 7.56
N SER A 222 -19.63 3.50 6.47
CA SER A 222 -20.58 2.40 6.53
C SER A 222 -19.94 1.08 6.97
N GLY A 223 -18.59 0.99 6.99
CA GLY A 223 -17.85 -0.22 7.31
C GLY A 223 -17.65 -1.17 6.12
N TYR A 224 -17.94 -0.72 4.88
CA TYR A 224 -17.69 -1.50 3.67
C TYR A 224 -16.25 -1.41 3.18
N ALA A 225 -15.56 -0.27 3.39
CA ALA A 225 -14.18 -0.07 2.96
C ALA A 225 -13.19 -0.17 4.12
N VAL A 226 -11.97 -0.57 3.78
CA VAL A 226 -10.79 -0.52 4.66
C VAL A 226 -9.97 0.71 4.31
N MET A 227 -9.44 1.41 5.30
CA MET A 227 -8.48 2.50 5.10
C MET A 227 -7.25 2.28 5.97
N ILE A 228 -6.08 2.41 5.37
CA ILE A 228 -4.78 2.32 6.03
C ILE A 228 -3.86 3.45 5.55
N ASP A 229 -2.87 3.79 6.35
CA ASP A 229 -1.76 4.62 5.88
C ASP A 229 -0.80 3.80 5.00
N TRP A 230 -0.08 4.48 4.11
CA TRP A 230 0.99 3.87 3.34
C TRP A 230 1.96 3.13 4.25
N THR A 231 2.24 1.91 3.89
CA THR A 231 3.18 1.03 4.59
C THR A 231 3.98 0.22 3.58
N GLU A 232 5.20 -0.14 3.93
CA GLU A 232 5.99 -1.11 3.17
C GLU A 232 5.95 -2.51 3.83
N ASN A 233 5.18 -2.68 4.90
CA ASN A 233 5.00 -3.96 5.56
C ASN A 233 4.07 -4.87 4.74
N ARG A 234 4.67 -5.87 4.09
CA ARG A 234 3.96 -6.78 3.17
C ARG A 234 2.87 -7.60 3.86
N ALA A 235 3.12 -8.06 5.09
CA ALA A 235 2.13 -8.83 5.84
C ALA A 235 0.94 -7.95 6.27
N TYR A 236 1.21 -6.70 6.66
CA TYR A 236 0.16 -5.75 6.99
C TYR A 236 -0.69 -5.41 5.75
N MET A 237 -0.05 -5.19 4.59
CA MET A 237 -0.73 -4.96 3.32
C MET A 237 -1.59 -6.16 2.91
N GLN A 238 -1.05 -7.39 3.00
CA GLN A 238 -1.80 -8.61 2.71
C GLN A 238 -3.03 -8.75 3.62
N ASN A 239 -2.88 -8.47 4.90
CA ASN A 239 -4.01 -8.47 5.84
C ASN A 239 -5.07 -7.43 5.50
N ALA A 240 -4.66 -6.24 5.04
CA ALA A 240 -5.60 -5.20 4.61
C ALA A 240 -6.36 -5.61 3.34
N ILE A 241 -5.66 -6.21 2.36
CA ILE A 241 -6.26 -6.77 1.14
C ILE A 241 -7.29 -7.86 1.51
N GLU A 242 -6.93 -8.81 2.37
CA GLU A 242 -7.83 -9.87 2.80
C GLU A 242 -9.03 -9.35 3.60
N LYS A 243 -8.83 -8.32 4.43
CA LYS A 243 -9.93 -7.65 5.14
C LYS A 243 -10.90 -7.00 4.16
N ALA A 244 -10.40 -6.24 3.17
CA ALA A 244 -11.24 -5.65 2.14
C ALA A 244 -11.97 -6.71 1.31
N PHE A 245 -11.30 -7.85 1.01
CA PHE A 245 -11.93 -8.97 0.32
C PHE A 245 -13.09 -9.59 1.12
N LYS A 246 -12.92 -9.77 2.42
CA LYS A 246 -13.98 -10.32 3.30
C LYS A 246 -15.19 -9.39 3.39
N LEU A 247 -14.99 -8.07 3.41
CA LEU A 247 -16.07 -7.09 3.47
C LEU A 247 -16.98 -7.08 2.23
N ARG A 248 -16.60 -7.75 1.14
CA ARG A 248 -17.45 -7.92 -0.05
C ARG A 248 -18.79 -8.59 0.26
N SER A 249 -18.83 -9.47 1.27
CA SER A 249 -20.06 -10.13 1.71
C SER A 249 -21.04 -9.19 2.44
N GLU A 250 -20.56 -8.05 2.91
CA GLU A 250 -21.34 -7.04 3.64
C GLU A 250 -22.02 -6.05 2.68
N SER A 251 -22.74 -6.56 1.67
CA SER A 251 -23.30 -5.75 0.58
C SER A 251 -24.34 -4.72 1.04
N ASP A 252 -24.97 -4.93 2.19
CA ASP A 252 -25.88 -4.00 2.87
C ASP A 252 -25.18 -2.71 3.33
N LYS A 253 -23.87 -2.80 3.59
CA LYS A 253 -23.02 -1.65 3.97
C LYS A 253 -22.54 -0.84 2.78
N ARG A 254 -22.60 -1.39 1.57
CA ARG A 254 -22.15 -0.71 0.35
C ARG A 254 -22.95 0.59 0.08
N ARG A 255 -22.23 1.64 -0.28
CA ARG A 255 -22.80 2.97 -0.61
C ARG A 255 -22.36 3.41 -2.00
N ASN A 256 -23.29 3.54 -2.94
CA ASN A 256 -23.00 3.97 -4.32
C ASN A 256 -24.11 4.83 -4.94
N ALA A 257 -24.96 5.43 -4.11
CA ALA A 257 -26.10 6.21 -4.57
C ALA A 257 -25.76 7.65 -5.01
N ILE A 258 -24.61 8.18 -4.58
CA ILE A 258 -24.22 9.54 -4.97
C ILE A 258 -23.92 9.61 -6.48
N PRO A 259 -24.30 10.72 -7.14
CA PRO A 259 -23.97 10.92 -8.56
C PRO A 259 -22.46 10.88 -8.79
N GLN A 260 -22.07 10.37 -9.95
CA GLN A 260 -20.66 10.39 -10.36
C GLN A 260 -20.20 11.81 -10.69
N MET A 261 -18.94 12.09 -10.42
CA MET A 261 -18.33 13.36 -10.78
C MET A 261 -18.36 13.54 -12.31
N LYS A 262 -18.79 14.73 -12.75
CA LYS A 262 -18.82 15.10 -14.17
C LYS A 262 -17.50 15.75 -14.64
N ILE A 263 -16.88 16.51 -13.75
CA ILE A 263 -15.66 17.26 -13.99
C ILE A 263 -14.67 17.07 -12.85
N ASN A 264 -13.40 17.27 -13.10
CA ASN A 264 -12.42 17.40 -12.03
C ASN A 264 -12.70 18.66 -11.21
N THR A 265 -12.60 18.57 -9.88
CA THR A 265 -12.71 19.71 -8.97
C THR A 265 -11.31 20.10 -8.47
N GLY A 266 -11.10 21.35 -8.12
CA GLY A 266 -9.79 21.85 -7.71
C GLY A 266 -8.85 22.08 -8.93
N LYS A 267 -7.93 23.03 -8.76
CA LYS A 267 -6.90 23.39 -9.76
C LYS A 267 -5.75 22.39 -9.75
#